data_c25543e876c4deb113724eb31c6513fd
#
_entry.id   c25543e876c4deb113724eb31c6513fd
#
_cell.length_a   1.000
_cell.length_b   1.000
_cell.length_c   1.000
_cell.angle_alpha   90.00
_cell.angle_beta   90.00
_cell.angle_gamma   90.00
#
_symmetry.space_group_name_H-M   'P 1'
#
loop_
_entity.id
_entity.type
_entity.pdbx_description
1 polymer ?
#
loop_
_entity_poly.entity_id
_entity_poly.type
_entity_poly.pdbx_seq_one_letter_code
_entity_poly.pdbx_strand_id
1 'polypeptide(L)'
;MADFPQTTMSDNSVRIDFANTYARLPERFFARLDPTSVSSPRLIRLNNGLVDNLGIDPNHLGTAEGVQILSGNQMPEGAEPLAMAYAGHQFGNWVPQLGDGRAILLGEVIGRDGIRRDLQLKGAGRTPFSRMGDGRSGLGPVLREYVVSEAMHSLGVPTTRALGAISTGDKVKRERLFPGAILARVARSHVRVGTFQFFAARQDKDALRLLADYVIARHFPEECPQ
;
A
#
# COMPACT_ATOMS: atom_id res chain seq x y z
N MET A 1 -25.02 26.69 41.21
CA MET A 1 -24.69 26.37 39.81
C MET A 1 -23.74 25.20 39.84
N ALA A 2 -24.21 24.04 39.47
CA ALA A 2 -23.38 22.83 39.46
C ALA A 2 -22.66 22.78 38.10
N ASP A 3 -21.33 22.79 38.16
CA ASP A 3 -20.46 22.69 37.02
C ASP A 3 -20.46 21.20 36.56
N PHE A 4 -21.07 20.92 35.43
CA PHE A 4 -21.01 19.58 34.82
C PHE A 4 -19.67 19.43 34.09
N PRO A 5 -18.89 18.39 34.38
CA PRO A 5 -17.67 18.16 33.64
C PRO A 5 -18.02 17.92 32.15
N GLN A 6 -17.44 18.73 31.28
CA GLN A 6 -17.48 18.48 29.84
C GLN A 6 -16.74 17.17 29.57
N THR A 7 -17.50 16.14 29.26
CA THR A 7 -16.94 14.89 28.74
C THR A 7 -16.30 15.21 27.40
N THR A 8 -14.99 15.33 27.35
CA THR A 8 -14.24 15.31 26.11
C THR A 8 -14.52 13.96 25.43
N MET A 9 -15.35 13.97 24.41
CA MET A 9 -15.50 12.81 23.53
C MET A 9 -14.09 12.53 22.98
N SER A 10 -13.52 11.39 23.37
CA SER A 10 -12.29 10.91 22.74
C SER A 10 -12.60 10.74 21.27
N ASP A 11 -11.86 11.44 20.43
CA ASP A 11 -11.92 11.25 18.97
C ASP A 11 -11.44 9.82 18.69
N ASN A 12 -12.39 8.92 18.49
CA ASN A 12 -12.15 7.49 18.24
C ASN A 12 -11.84 7.22 16.75
N SER A 13 -11.57 8.27 15.96
CA SER A 13 -11.27 8.14 14.54
C SER A 13 -9.90 7.49 14.32
N VAL A 14 -9.80 6.70 13.24
CA VAL A 14 -8.53 6.11 12.81
C VAL A 14 -7.65 7.20 12.23
N ARG A 15 -6.56 7.51 12.92
CA ARG A 15 -5.59 8.48 12.47
C ARG A 15 -4.35 7.79 11.89
N ILE A 16 -3.96 8.19 10.69
CA ILE A 16 -2.72 7.77 10.02
C ILE A 16 -1.98 9.04 9.58
N ASP A 17 -0.83 9.30 10.17
CA ASP A 17 -0.05 10.50 9.86
C ASP A 17 0.77 10.26 8.58
N PHE A 18 0.17 10.60 7.43
CA PHE A 18 0.82 10.48 6.12
C PHE A 18 1.86 11.59 5.90
N ALA A 19 2.99 11.18 5.30
CA ALA A 19 4.10 12.05 4.94
C ALA A 19 4.53 11.74 3.50
N ASN A 20 3.63 12.01 2.55
CA ASN A 20 3.75 11.59 1.16
C ASN A 20 4.86 12.34 0.41
N THR A 21 5.74 11.60 -0.24
CA THR A 21 6.81 12.13 -1.08
C THR A 21 6.75 11.60 -2.51
N TYR A 22 6.39 10.33 -2.72
CA TYR A 22 6.26 9.76 -4.06
C TYR A 22 5.17 10.47 -4.88
N ALA A 23 4.09 10.88 -4.25
CA ALA A 23 3.00 11.64 -4.86
C ALA A 23 3.41 13.06 -5.31
N ARG A 24 4.64 13.53 -4.99
CA ARG A 24 5.23 14.80 -5.46
C ARG A 24 6.03 14.63 -6.76
N LEU A 25 6.33 13.39 -7.16
CA LEU A 25 6.92 13.13 -8.46
C LEU A 25 5.95 13.51 -9.59
N PRO A 26 6.44 13.77 -10.81
CA PRO A 26 5.58 14.04 -11.96
C PRO A 26 4.58 12.90 -12.24
N GLU A 27 3.41 13.22 -12.79
CA GLU A 27 2.31 12.28 -13.04
C GLU A 27 2.69 11.09 -13.93
N ARG A 28 3.76 11.18 -14.71
CA ARG A 28 4.26 10.04 -15.51
C ARG A 28 4.76 8.86 -14.67
N PHE A 29 4.94 9.06 -13.34
CA PHE A 29 5.36 8.01 -12.40
C PHE A 29 4.22 7.15 -11.87
N PHE A 30 2.97 7.65 -11.96
CA PHE A 30 1.81 7.00 -11.37
C PHE A 30 0.51 7.45 -12.05
N ALA A 31 -0.56 6.80 -11.68
CA ALA A 31 -1.92 7.26 -11.94
C ALA A 31 -2.62 7.47 -10.59
N ARG A 32 -3.25 8.63 -10.36
CA ARG A 32 -4.07 8.90 -9.17
C ARG A 32 -5.43 8.25 -9.34
N LEU A 33 -5.85 7.48 -8.37
CA LEU A 33 -7.18 6.85 -8.34
C LEU A 33 -7.46 6.26 -6.96
N ASP A 34 -8.71 6.26 -6.58
CA ASP A 34 -9.18 5.60 -5.37
C ASP A 34 -9.32 4.08 -5.57
N PRO A 35 -9.19 3.30 -4.48
CA PRO A 35 -9.58 1.90 -4.47
C PRO A 35 -11.04 1.72 -4.90
N THR A 36 -11.33 0.61 -5.56
CA THR A 36 -12.71 0.23 -5.85
C THR A 36 -13.34 -0.42 -4.62
N SER A 37 -14.46 0.11 -4.16
CA SER A 37 -15.18 -0.39 -2.98
C SER A 37 -15.53 -1.86 -3.08
N VAL A 38 -15.66 -2.50 -1.91
CA VAL A 38 -16.03 -3.91 -1.74
C VAL A 38 -17.29 -4.02 -0.89
N SER A 39 -18.06 -5.11 -1.07
CA SER A 39 -19.44 -5.19 -0.59
C SER A 39 -19.57 -5.41 0.94
N SER A 40 -18.69 -6.23 1.53
CA SER A 40 -18.80 -6.61 2.95
C SER A 40 -17.43 -6.95 3.51
N PRO A 41 -16.59 -5.92 3.74
CA PRO A 41 -15.24 -6.15 4.25
C PRO A 41 -15.26 -6.64 5.69
N ARG A 42 -14.41 -7.65 5.96
CA ARG A 42 -14.21 -8.18 7.32
C ARG A 42 -12.74 -8.42 7.56
N LEU A 43 -12.27 -7.99 8.73
CA LEU A 43 -10.90 -8.24 9.16
C LEU A 43 -10.69 -9.74 9.39
N ILE A 44 -9.67 -10.31 8.76
CA ILE A 44 -9.21 -11.67 9.00
C ILE A 44 -8.06 -11.64 10.02
N ARG A 45 -7.08 -10.77 9.77
CA ARG A 45 -5.93 -10.62 10.65
C ARG A 45 -5.38 -9.19 10.57
N LEU A 46 -4.99 -8.64 11.71
CA LEU A 46 -4.22 -7.42 11.86
C LEU A 46 -2.87 -7.75 12.50
N ASN A 47 -1.80 -7.12 12.01
CA ASN A 47 -0.48 -7.23 12.59
C ASN A 47 -0.27 -6.08 13.59
N ASN A 48 -0.72 -6.28 14.81
CA ASN A 48 -0.72 -5.24 15.83
C ASN A 48 0.68 -4.65 16.11
N GLY A 49 1.72 -5.50 16.11
CA GLY A 49 3.10 -5.04 16.31
C GLY A 49 3.60 -4.12 15.18
N LEU A 50 3.20 -4.41 13.93
CA LEU A 50 3.52 -3.55 12.80
C LEU A 50 2.69 -2.25 12.82
N VAL A 51 1.41 -2.34 13.20
CA VAL A 51 0.53 -1.16 13.37
C VAL A 51 1.13 -0.21 14.39
N ASP A 52 1.52 -0.73 15.57
CA ASP A 52 2.15 0.08 16.62
C ASP A 52 3.50 0.69 16.16
N ASN A 53 4.33 -0.08 15.45
CA ASN A 53 5.59 0.43 14.87
C ASN A 53 5.35 1.58 13.88
N LEU A 54 4.23 1.57 13.15
CA LEU A 54 3.85 2.67 12.27
C LEU A 54 3.29 3.89 13.00
N GLY A 55 3.16 3.84 14.32
CA GLY A 55 2.58 4.94 15.12
C GLY A 55 1.06 4.99 15.05
N ILE A 56 0.41 3.98 14.53
CA ILE A 56 -1.05 3.86 14.44
C ILE A 56 -1.55 3.10 15.69
N ASP A 57 -2.73 3.46 16.21
CA ASP A 57 -3.33 2.70 17.32
C ASP A 57 -3.98 1.41 16.79
N PRO A 58 -3.50 0.22 17.23
CA PRO A 58 -4.08 -1.05 16.80
C PRO A 58 -5.55 -1.22 17.20
N ASN A 59 -5.98 -0.61 18.31
CA ASN A 59 -7.36 -0.68 18.76
C ASN A 59 -8.28 0.08 17.80
N HIS A 60 -7.86 1.23 17.31
CA HIS A 60 -8.61 2.01 16.34
C HIS A 60 -8.59 1.36 14.96
N LEU A 61 -7.42 0.91 14.47
CA LEU A 61 -7.33 0.28 13.15
C LEU A 61 -8.04 -1.09 13.10
N GLY A 62 -8.26 -1.74 14.24
CA GLY A 62 -9.04 -2.98 14.37
C GLY A 62 -10.56 -2.79 14.36
N THR A 63 -11.07 -1.55 14.41
CA THR A 63 -12.50 -1.22 14.42
C THR A 63 -13.17 -1.38 13.06
N ALA A 64 -14.49 -1.22 13.02
CA ALA A 64 -15.24 -1.20 11.77
C ALA A 64 -14.72 -0.11 10.80
N GLU A 65 -14.36 1.07 11.29
CA GLU A 65 -13.77 2.14 10.50
C GLU A 65 -12.40 1.73 9.93
N GLY A 66 -11.52 1.16 10.75
CA GLY A 66 -10.23 0.67 10.28
C GLY A 66 -10.37 -0.42 9.21
N VAL A 67 -11.39 -1.26 9.30
CA VAL A 67 -11.70 -2.26 8.26
C VAL A 67 -12.14 -1.58 6.95
N GLN A 68 -12.94 -0.49 7.00
CA GLN A 68 -13.28 0.28 5.80
C GLN A 68 -12.03 0.91 5.16
N ILE A 69 -11.11 1.42 5.97
CA ILE A 69 -9.83 1.97 5.48
C ILE A 69 -8.97 0.88 4.85
N LEU A 70 -8.75 -0.24 5.55
CA LEU A 70 -7.89 -1.33 5.07
C LEU A 70 -8.49 -2.11 3.88
N SER A 71 -9.78 -1.94 3.63
CA SER A 71 -10.45 -2.47 2.44
C SER A 71 -10.48 -1.47 1.27
N GLY A 72 -10.13 -0.21 1.51
CA GLY A 72 -10.20 0.84 0.51
C GLY A 72 -11.60 1.41 0.28
N ASN A 73 -12.57 1.11 1.16
CA ASN A 73 -13.92 1.67 1.09
C ASN A 73 -13.97 3.10 1.63
N GLN A 74 -13.04 3.45 2.50
CA GLN A 74 -12.89 4.78 3.08
C GLN A 74 -11.43 5.21 2.99
N MET A 75 -11.18 6.45 2.58
CA MET A 75 -9.85 7.02 2.57
C MET A 75 -9.61 7.78 3.87
N PRO A 76 -8.52 7.49 4.58
CA PRO A 76 -8.14 8.28 5.75
C PRO A 76 -7.64 9.65 5.32
N GLU A 77 -7.74 10.61 6.23
CA GLU A 77 -7.23 11.97 6.01
C GLU A 77 -5.73 11.94 5.66
N GLY A 78 -5.32 12.76 4.70
CA GLY A 78 -3.94 12.85 4.21
C GLY A 78 -3.52 11.75 3.25
N ALA A 79 -4.36 10.74 2.96
CA ALA A 79 -4.06 9.76 1.93
C ALA A 79 -4.03 10.40 0.53
N GLU A 80 -3.10 9.97 -0.30
CA GLU A 80 -2.99 10.36 -1.71
C GLU A 80 -2.90 9.09 -2.58
N PRO A 81 -4.04 8.40 -2.80
CA PRO A 81 -4.03 7.08 -3.42
C PRO A 81 -3.59 7.14 -4.87
N LEU A 82 -2.69 6.21 -5.24
CA LEU A 82 -2.12 6.12 -6.56
C LEU A 82 -1.66 4.71 -6.92
N ALA A 83 -1.60 4.41 -8.22
CA ALA A 83 -1.00 3.21 -8.78
C ALA A 83 0.34 3.57 -9.44
N MET A 84 1.41 2.89 -9.08
CA MET A 84 2.76 3.18 -9.54
C MET A 84 3.02 2.59 -10.94
N ALA A 85 3.69 3.37 -11.79
CA ALA A 85 4.15 2.92 -13.11
C ALA A 85 5.50 2.19 -12.98
N TYR A 86 5.61 1.00 -13.56
CA TYR A 86 6.86 0.27 -13.70
C TYR A 86 6.79 -0.76 -14.82
N ALA A 87 7.93 -1.17 -15.31
CA ALA A 87 8.08 -2.29 -16.23
C ALA A 87 8.53 -3.55 -15.46
N GLY A 88 8.60 -4.69 -16.13
CA GLY A 88 9.13 -5.89 -15.51
C GLY A 88 9.03 -7.12 -16.40
N HIS A 89 9.52 -8.24 -15.87
CA HIS A 89 9.41 -9.52 -16.52
C HIS A 89 8.28 -10.35 -15.88
N GLN A 90 7.45 -10.94 -16.73
CA GLN A 90 6.36 -11.80 -16.30
C GLN A 90 6.27 -13.01 -17.23
N PHE A 91 6.31 -14.21 -16.66
CA PHE A 91 6.34 -15.47 -17.41
C PHE A 91 7.47 -15.54 -18.46
N GLY A 92 8.66 -15.02 -18.10
CA GLY A 92 9.82 -14.98 -19.00
C GLY A 92 9.80 -13.87 -20.04
N ASN A 93 8.73 -13.11 -20.15
CA ASN A 93 8.57 -12.04 -21.14
C ASN A 93 8.73 -10.66 -20.55
N TRP A 94 9.36 -9.77 -21.30
CA TRP A 94 9.41 -8.35 -20.98
C TRP A 94 8.04 -7.70 -21.14
N VAL A 95 7.59 -6.99 -20.09
CA VAL A 95 6.35 -6.22 -20.07
C VAL A 95 6.71 -4.74 -19.85
N PRO A 96 6.70 -3.91 -20.90
CA PRO A 96 7.16 -2.52 -20.82
C PRO A 96 6.24 -1.62 -19.97
N GLN A 97 5.02 -2.06 -19.68
CA GLN A 97 4.07 -1.39 -18.81
C GLN A 97 3.34 -2.42 -17.95
N LEU A 98 4.01 -2.86 -16.89
CA LEU A 98 3.42 -3.79 -15.91
C LEU A 98 2.61 -3.02 -14.87
N GLY A 99 3.20 -2.08 -14.15
CA GLY A 99 2.57 -1.20 -13.17
C GLY A 99 1.83 -1.90 -12.04
N ASP A 100 1.24 -1.13 -11.15
CA ASP A 100 0.38 -1.61 -10.07
C ASP A 100 -1.02 -1.98 -10.60
N GLY A 101 -1.13 -3.07 -11.34
CA GLY A 101 -2.39 -3.50 -11.99
C GLY A 101 -3.49 -3.99 -11.04
N ARG A 102 -3.23 -4.08 -9.73
CA ARG A 102 -4.19 -4.46 -8.69
C ARG A 102 -3.79 -3.95 -7.30
N ALA A 103 -2.90 -2.99 -7.25
CA ALA A 103 -2.42 -2.44 -5.99
C ALA A 103 -2.52 -0.92 -6.04
N ILE A 104 -2.83 -0.31 -4.92
CA ILE A 104 -2.96 1.13 -4.77
C ILE A 104 -2.19 1.53 -3.51
N LEU A 105 -1.19 2.39 -3.69
CA LEU A 105 -0.48 3.04 -2.61
C LEU A 105 -1.43 4.07 -1.99
N LEU A 106 -1.69 3.98 -0.68
CA LEU A 106 -2.48 4.99 0.03
C LEU A 106 -1.63 6.20 0.39
N GLY A 107 -0.37 5.97 0.67
CA GLY A 107 0.58 7.01 1.06
C GLY A 107 1.79 6.43 1.79
N GLU A 108 2.57 7.33 2.37
CA GLU A 108 3.78 7.02 3.10
C GLU A 108 3.65 7.45 4.56
N VAL A 109 4.12 6.61 5.48
CA VAL A 109 4.09 6.84 6.92
C VAL A 109 5.51 6.76 7.47
N ILE A 110 5.88 7.65 8.40
CA ILE A 110 7.12 7.56 9.15
C ILE A 110 6.81 6.82 10.45
N GLY A 111 7.38 5.62 10.60
CA GLY A 111 7.20 4.82 11.79
C GLY A 111 7.89 5.41 13.02
N ARG A 112 7.61 4.86 14.21
CA ARG A 112 8.23 5.27 15.48
C ARG A 112 9.76 5.09 15.48
N ASP A 113 10.26 4.23 14.61
CA ASP A 113 11.69 4.02 14.36
C ASP A 113 12.31 5.06 13.39
N GLY A 114 11.56 6.09 12.99
CA GLY A 114 11.98 7.11 12.04
C GLY A 114 12.05 6.65 10.58
N ILE A 115 11.73 5.40 10.29
CA ILE A 115 11.81 4.86 8.92
C ILE A 115 10.52 5.14 8.16
N ARG A 116 10.66 5.78 6.99
CA ARG A 116 9.57 5.98 6.03
C ARG A 116 9.18 4.66 5.37
N ARG A 117 7.87 4.41 5.31
CA ARG A 117 7.30 3.21 4.70
C ARG A 117 6.08 3.54 3.85
N ASP A 118 5.92 2.83 2.77
CA ASP A 118 4.73 2.83 1.94
C ASP A 118 3.64 1.97 2.58
N LEU A 119 2.41 2.46 2.60
CA LEU A 119 1.20 1.70 2.92
C LEU A 119 0.41 1.47 1.64
N GLN A 120 0.28 0.21 1.22
CA GLN A 120 -0.33 -0.16 -0.06
C GLN A 120 -1.40 -1.23 0.12
N LEU A 121 -2.54 -1.09 -0.57
CA LEU A 121 -3.61 -2.09 -0.66
C LEU A 121 -3.44 -2.92 -1.92
N LYS A 122 -3.34 -4.24 -1.79
CA LYS A 122 -3.24 -5.19 -2.91
C LYS A 122 -4.52 -6.00 -3.06
N GLY A 123 -5.11 -5.98 -4.23
CA GLY A 123 -6.44 -6.49 -4.53
C GLY A 123 -7.52 -5.40 -4.48
N ALA A 124 -7.11 -4.14 -4.46
CA ALA A 124 -7.96 -2.98 -4.22
C ALA A 124 -8.77 -2.49 -5.43
N GLY A 125 -8.71 -3.20 -6.55
CA GLY A 125 -9.49 -2.88 -7.75
C GLY A 125 -8.64 -2.59 -8.97
N ARG A 126 -9.32 -2.22 -10.05
CA ARG A 126 -8.68 -1.93 -11.35
C ARG A 126 -7.93 -0.61 -11.30
N THR A 127 -6.82 -0.59 -12.02
CA THR A 127 -6.00 0.59 -12.29
C THR A 127 -5.75 0.69 -13.79
N PRO A 128 -5.18 1.79 -14.31
CA PRO A 128 -4.75 1.88 -15.71
C PRO A 128 -3.73 0.80 -16.11
N PHE A 129 -3.10 0.13 -15.15
CA PHE A 129 -2.13 -0.93 -15.37
C PHE A 129 -2.72 -2.35 -15.27
N SER A 130 -4.02 -2.50 -15.05
CA SER A 130 -4.67 -3.81 -14.87
C SER A 130 -4.74 -4.63 -16.15
N ARG A 131 -4.55 -4.00 -17.32
CA ARG A 131 -4.73 -4.65 -18.63
C ARG A 131 -6.15 -5.23 -18.73
N MET A 132 -6.28 -6.56 -18.91
CA MET A 132 -7.57 -7.26 -18.91
C MET A 132 -7.99 -7.79 -17.53
N GLY A 133 -7.19 -7.54 -16.48
CA GLY A 133 -7.47 -8.03 -15.13
C GLY A 133 -8.56 -7.22 -14.41
N ASP A 134 -9.17 -7.84 -13.40
CA ASP A 134 -10.18 -7.22 -12.54
C ASP A 134 -9.61 -6.39 -11.38
N GLY A 135 -8.29 -6.39 -11.21
CA GLY A 135 -7.62 -5.70 -10.11
C GLY A 135 -7.85 -6.33 -8.73
N ARG A 136 -8.50 -7.48 -8.66
CA ARG A 136 -8.86 -8.15 -7.41
C ARG A 136 -7.88 -9.27 -7.06
N SER A 137 -7.87 -9.67 -5.79
CA SER A 137 -7.11 -10.81 -5.27
C SER A 137 -8.04 -11.82 -4.60
N GLY A 138 -7.75 -13.11 -4.78
CA GLY A 138 -8.42 -14.17 -4.05
C GLY A 138 -7.85 -14.33 -2.63
N LEU A 139 -8.64 -14.92 -1.74
CA LEU A 139 -8.28 -15.14 -0.34
C LEU A 139 -7.01 -15.98 -0.18
N GLY A 140 -6.87 -17.07 -0.91
CA GLY A 140 -5.70 -17.96 -0.82
C GLY A 140 -4.36 -17.22 -1.08
N PRO A 141 -4.20 -16.50 -2.22
CA PRO A 141 -3.04 -15.66 -2.47
C PRO A 141 -2.75 -14.61 -1.39
N VAL A 142 -3.78 -13.96 -0.85
CA VAL A 142 -3.64 -12.97 0.22
C VAL A 142 -3.09 -13.60 1.50
N LEU A 143 -3.67 -14.71 1.94
CA LEU A 143 -3.21 -15.42 3.14
C LEU A 143 -1.79 -15.97 2.98
N ARG A 144 -1.47 -16.52 1.80
CA ARG A 144 -0.11 -16.99 1.51
C ARG A 144 0.91 -15.84 1.57
N GLU A 145 0.61 -14.69 0.96
CA GLU A 145 1.52 -13.53 1.01
C GLU A 145 1.66 -13.02 2.45
N TYR A 146 0.57 -12.98 3.22
CA TYR A 146 0.61 -12.60 4.64
C TYR A 146 1.57 -13.51 5.44
N VAL A 147 1.33 -14.82 5.39
CA VAL A 147 2.10 -15.79 6.18
C VAL A 147 3.57 -15.83 5.76
N VAL A 148 3.83 -15.87 4.45
CA VAL A 148 5.20 -16.00 3.93
C VAL A 148 6.00 -14.72 4.19
N SER A 149 5.42 -13.54 3.98
CA SER A 149 6.14 -12.27 4.22
C SER A 149 6.52 -12.09 5.70
N GLU A 150 5.61 -12.42 6.62
CA GLU A 150 5.90 -12.32 8.04
C GLU A 150 6.89 -13.41 8.51
N ALA A 151 6.82 -14.61 7.94
CA ALA A 151 7.81 -15.65 8.21
C ALA A 151 9.21 -15.23 7.72
N MET A 152 9.33 -14.68 6.51
CA MET A 152 10.60 -14.17 5.99
C MET A 152 11.15 -13.05 6.86
N HIS A 153 10.31 -12.12 7.29
CA HIS A 153 10.72 -11.07 8.23
C HIS A 153 11.27 -11.65 9.53
N SER A 154 10.59 -12.64 10.11
CA SER A 154 11.02 -13.31 11.35
C SER A 154 12.34 -14.05 11.19
N LEU A 155 12.68 -14.48 9.98
CA LEU A 155 13.96 -15.10 9.64
C LEU A 155 15.06 -14.07 9.30
N GLY A 156 14.78 -12.76 9.44
CA GLY A 156 15.74 -11.69 9.14
C GLY A 156 15.89 -11.37 7.64
N VAL A 157 15.04 -11.90 6.78
CA VAL A 157 15.08 -11.62 5.34
C VAL A 157 14.33 -10.30 5.06
N PRO A 158 14.98 -9.28 4.47
CA PRO A 158 14.30 -8.05 4.07
C PRO A 158 13.14 -8.33 3.10
N THR A 159 11.95 -7.92 3.48
CA THR A 159 10.73 -8.21 2.70
C THR A 159 9.66 -7.15 2.92
N THR A 160 8.67 -7.13 2.05
CA THR A 160 7.40 -6.44 2.28
C THR A 160 6.70 -7.08 3.49
N ARG A 161 6.15 -6.27 4.38
CA ARG A 161 5.43 -6.71 5.58
C ARG A 161 3.92 -6.74 5.32
N ALA A 162 3.23 -7.64 5.99
CA ALA A 162 1.78 -7.71 5.96
C ALA A 162 1.18 -6.96 7.17
N LEU A 163 0.42 -5.90 6.92
CA LEU A 163 -0.26 -5.11 7.95
C LEU A 163 -1.61 -5.73 8.31
N GLY A 164 -2.39 -6.11 7.30
CA GLY A 164 -3.70 -6.70 7.51
C GLY A 164 -4.18 -7.51 6.31
N ALA A 165 -4.98 -8.54 6.60
CA ALA A 165 -5.71 -9.32 5.61
C ALA A 165 -7.22 -9.10 5.82
N ILE A 166 -7.93 -8.71 4.76
CA ILE A 166 -9.35 -8.35 4.78
C ILE A 166 -10.09 -9.19 3.74
N SER A 167 -11.17 -9.89 4.12
CA SER A 167 -12.10 -10.47 3.16
C SER A 167 -13.00 -9.37 2.59
N THR A 168 -13.40 -9.48 1.31
CA THR A 168 -14.16 -8.41 0.64
C THR A 168 -15.68 -8.63 0.68
N GLY A 169 -16.12 -9.85 0.95
CA GLY A 169 -17.53 -10.26 0.74
C GLY A 169 -17.82 -10.63 -0.71
N ASP A 170 -17.02 -10.17 -1.66
CA ASP A 170 -17.17 -10.43 -3.09
C ASP A 170 -16.49 -11.73 -3.52
N LYS A 171 -16.89 -12.24 -4.68
CA LYS A 171 -16.24 -13.37 -5.34
C LYS A 171 -15.38 -12.90 -6.49
N VAL A 172 -14.21 -13.50 -6.62
CA VAL A 172 -13.25 -13.24 -7.70
C VAL A 172 -13.27 -14.41 -8.67
N LYS A 173 -13.54 -14.13 -9.95
CA LYS A 173 -13.56 -15.13 -11.01
C LYS A 173 -12.13 -15.43 -11.48
N ARG A 174 -11.73 -16.71 -11.42
CA ARG A 174 -10.52 -17.26 -12.04
C ARG A 174 -10.96 -18.52 -12.82
N GLU A 175 -10.37 -19.67 -12.60
CA GLU A 175 -10.89 -20.95 -13.11
C GLU A 175 -12.29 -21.27 -12.54
N ARG A 176 -12.52 -20.83 -11.31
CA ARG A 176 -13.81 -20.86 -10.61
C ARG A 176 -14.00 -19.60 -9.78
N LEU A 177 -15.11 -19.47 -9.10
CA LEU A 177 -15.35 -18.37 -8.16
C LEU A 177 -14.64 -18.64 -6.83
N PHE A 178 -13.77 -17.73 -6.41
CA PHE A 178 -13.09 -17.77 -5.12
C PHE A 178 -13.51 -16.58 -4.25
N PRO A 179 -13.48 -16.70 -2.91
CA PRO A 179 -13.63 -15.56 -2.02
C PRO A 179 -12.57 -14.51 -2.34
N GLY A 180 -12.99 -13.25 -2.44
CA GLY A 180 -12.11 -12.11 -2.62
C GLY A 180 -11.49 -11.65 -1.31
N ALA A 181 -10.27 -11.09 -1.38
CA ALA A 181 -9.60 -10.49 -0.25
C ALA A 181 -8.64 -9.38 -0.69
N ILE A 182 -8.29 -8.51 0.26
CA ILE A 182 -7.32 -7.44 0.12
C ILE A 182 -6.21 -7.67 1.15
N LEU A 183 -4.98 -7.45 0.73
CA LEU A 183 -3.81 -7.38 1.60
C LEU A 183 -3.39 -5.91 1.77
N ALA A 184 -3.49 -5.40 2.99
CA ALA A 184 -2.79 -4.18 3.36
C ALA A 184 -1.32 -4.55 3.66
N ARG A 185 -0.39 -3.97 2.91
CA ARG A 185 1.03 -4.28 3.03
C ARG A 185 1.88 -3.03 3.17
N VAL A 186 3.04 -3.21 3.77
CA VAL A 186 3.97 -2.14 4.11
C VAL A 186 5.36 -2.50 3.62
N ALA A 187 6.05 -1.55 3.03
CA ALA A 187 7.44 -1.71 2.63
C ALA A 187 8.22 -0.41 2.85
N ARG A 188 9.54 -0.49 3.00
CA ARG A 188 10.38 0.73 2.99
C ARG A 188 10.20 1.52 1.69
N SER A 189 9.90 0.82 0.59
CA SER A 189 9.50 1.41 -0.69
C SER A 189 8.88 0.34 -1.59
N HIS A 190 7.96 0.74 -2.45
CA HIS A 190 7.47 -0.08 -3.57
C HIS A 190 8.14 0.32 -4.91
N VAL A 191 9.10 1.23 -4.90
CA VAL A 191 9.98 1.47 -6.06
C VAL A 191 10.76 0.19 -6.37
N ARG A 192 10.86 -0.15 -7.63
CA ARG A 192 11.45 -1.39 -8.13
C ARG A 192 12.54 -1.09 -9.14
N VAL A 193 13.39 -2.07 -9.42
CA VAL A 193 14.24 -2.05 -10.63
C VAL A 193 13.39 -1.76 -11.87
N GLY A 194 12.19 -2.35 -11.94
CA GLY A 194 11.22 -2.12 -13.00
C GLY A 194 10.74 -0.67 -13.14
N THR A 195 10.77 0.14 -12.09
CA THR A 195 10.46 1.57 -12.18
C THR A 195 11.53 2.31 -12.99
N PHE A 196 12.81 2.00 -12.75
CA PHE A 196 13.92 2.51 -13.57
C PHE A 196 13.85 2.01 -15.01
N GLN A 197 13.59 0.71 -15.20
CA GLN A 197 13.46 0.09 -16.51
C GLN A 197 12.31 0.69 -17.33
N PHE A 198 11.22 1.12 -16.68
CA PHE A 198 10.09 1.76 -17.34
C PHE A 198 10.51 3.05 -18.05
N PHE A 199 11.29 3.88 -17.41
CA PHE A 199 11.80 5.13 -17.97
C PHE A 199 12.99 4.92 -18.90
N ALA A 200 13.87 3.96 -18.59
CA ALA A 200 15.00 3.61 -19.45
C ALA A 200 14.53 3.13 -20.83
N ALA A 201 13.53 2.26 -20.88
CA ALA A 201 12.95 1.77 -22.14
C ALA A 201 12.28 2.88 -22.98
N ARG A 202 11.90 3.99 -22.34
CA ARG A 202 11.32 5.20 -22.97
C ARG A 202 12.35 6.28 -23.26
N GLN A 203 13.62 6.03 -22.93
CA GLN A 203 14.72 6.99 -23.04
C GLN A 203 14.48 8.31 -22.28
N ASP A 204 13.63 8.28 -21.25
CA ASP A 204 13.30 9.42 -20.39
C ASP A 204 14.39 9.60 -19.33
N LYS A 205 15.48 10.27 -19.72
CA LYS A 205 16.65 10.52 -18.86
C LYS A 205 16.33 11.43 -17.67
N ASP A 206 15.40 12.36 -17.86
CA ASP A 206 15.01 13.30 -16.79
C ASP A 206 14.23 12.57 -15.69
N ALA A 207 13.30 11.67 -16.08
CA ALA A 207 12.62 10.82 -15.12
C ALA A 207 13.57 9.86 -14.40
N LEU A 208 14.56 9.30 -15.10
CA LEU A 208 15.58 8.45 -14.48
C LEU A 208 16.38 9.20 -13.42
N ARG A 209 16.81 10.44 -13.72
CA ARG A 209 17.52 11.29 -12.76
C ARG A 209 16.65 11.61 -11.55
N LEU A 210 15.42 12.10 -11.77
CA LEU A 210 14.47 12.38 -10.69
C LEU A 210 14.20 11.16 -9.80
N LEU A 211 14.07 9.97 -10.41
CA LEU A 211 13.87 8.74 -9.66
C LEU A 211 15.11 8.36 -8.85
N ALA A 212 16.31 8.53 -9.41
CA ALA A 212 17.57 8.27 -8.72
C ALA A 212 17.71 9.20 -7.52
N ASP A 213 17.54 10.51 -7.72
CA ASP A 213 17.59 11.51 -6.66
C ASP A 213 16.57 11.20 -5.55
N TYR A 214 15.33 10.86 -5.93
CA TYR A 214 14.28 10.44 -4.98
C TYR A 214 14.69 9.21 -4.15
N VAL A 215 15.23 8.18 -4.81
CA VAL A 215 15.62 6.93 -4.13
C VAL A 215 16.83 7.16 -3.21
N ILE A 216 17.79 7.96 -3.64
CA ILE A 216 18.95 8.34 -2.81
C ILE A 216 18.48 9.12 -1.58
N ALA A 217 17.72 10.19 -1.76
CA ALA A 217 17.21 10.99 -0.66
C ALA A 217 16.37 10.19 0.35
N ARG A 218 15.65 9.17 -0.13
CA ARG A 218 14.79 8.34 0.70
C ARG A 218 15.52 7.23 1.45
N HIS A 219 16.49 6.58 0.83
CA HIS A 219 17.11 5.35 1.35
C HIS A 219 18.55 5.54 1.82
N PHE A 220 19.20 6.60 1.36
CA PHE A 220 20.60 6.92 1.62
C PHE A 220 20.74 8.42 1.90
N PRO A 221 19.99 8.97 2.88
CA PRO A 221 20.00 10.42 3.15
C PRO A 221 21.39 10.97 3.52
N GLU A 222 22.27 10.11 4.06
CA GLU A 222 23.67 10.44 4.37
C GLU A 222 24.53 10.71 3.14
N GLU A 223 24.11 10.23 1.98
CA GLU A 223 24.82 10.43 0.70
C GLU A 223 24.33 11.71 -0.04
N CYS A 224 23.31 12.40 0.50
CA CYS A 224 22.83 13.64 -0.08
C CYS A 224 23.78 14.79 0.27
N PRO A 225 24.28 15.58 -0.72
CA PRO A 225 24.99 16.83 -0.42
C PRO A 225 24.08 17.77 0.39
N GLN A 226 24.59 18.30 1.49
CA GLN A 226 23.92 19.33 2.29
C GLN A 226 23.87 20.66 1.55
#